data_d564ed6375f67317b2f0899a8cddada9
#
_entry.id   d564ed6375f67317b2f0899a8cddada9
#
_cell.length_a   1.000
_cell.length_b   1.000
_cell.length_c   1.000
_cell.angle_alpha   90.00
_cell.angle_beta   90.00
_cell.angle_gamma   90.00
#
_symmetry.space_group_name_H-M   'P 1'
#
loop_
_entity.id
_entity.type
_entity.pdbx_description
1 polymer ?
#
loop_
_entity_poly.entity_id
_entity_poly.type
_entity_poly.pdbx_seq_one_letter_code
_entity_poly.pdbx_strand_id
1 'polypeptide(L)'
;MKAELRNRLLAAGAGGTLAIAAVLQAWYEGEGPTVRQPSGEVLSVPYKDTGGVWTVCRGVTGAEVIPNKRYTAAECRALEQKHLAIAAAAARSYVRNFDRLNKWQQAALIDWFYNLGANRNTINSTLVAKFNRGDIEGGCDELSRWVKGRVRGELVTLNGLVDRRGTGEELCLHWGSK
;
A
#
# COMPACT_ATOMS: atom_id res chain seq x y z
N MET A 1 -16.10 1.04 3.13
CA MET A 1 -15.39 1.58 1.90
C MET A 1 -16.25 2.62 1.18
N LYS A 2 -15.61 3.69 0.60
CA LYS A 2 -16.31 4.70 -0.23
C LYS A 2 -16.75 4.12 -1.58
N ALA A 3 -17.92 4.50 -2.10
CA ALA A 3 -18.47 3.98 -3.36
C ALA A 3 -17.53 4.19 -4.57
N GLU A 4 -16.87 5.34 -4.65
CA GLU A 4 -15.91 5.63 -5.73
C GLU A 4 -14.73 4.66 -5.72
N LEU A 5 -14.12 4.41 -4.54
CA LEU A 5 -13.03 3.44 -4.41
C LEU A 5 -13.50 2.04 -4.79
N ARG A 6 -14.68 1.64 -4.33
CA ARG A 6 -15.28 0.35 -4.68
C ARG A 6 -15.37 0.15 -6.20
N ASN A 7 -15.87 1.16 -6.92
CA ASN A 7 -16.00 1.09 -8.38
C ASN A 7 -14.64 0.98 -9.07
N ARG A 8 -13.64 1.73 -8.60
CA ARG A 8 -12.26 1.65 -9.13
C ARG A 8 -11.64 0.27 -8.90
N LEU A 9 -11.85 -0.31 -7.72
CA LEU A 9 -11.37 -1.66 -7.39
C LEU A 9 -12.04 -2.74 -8.24
N LEU A 10 -13.36 -2.65 -8.43
CA LEU A 10 -14.09 -3.58 -9.31
C LEU A 10 -13.54 -3.53 -10.75
N ALA A 11 -13.33 -2.33 -11.30
CA ALA A 11 -12.73 -2.15 -12.61
C ALA A 11 -11.30 -2.72 -12.69
N ALA A 12 -10.49 -2.51 -11.65
CA ALA A 12 -9.13 -3.04 -11.57
C ALA A 12 -9.10 -4.57 -11.42
N GLY A 13 -10.18 -5.17 -10.95
CA GLY A 13 -10.27 -6.62 -10.75
C GLY A 13 -10.03 -7.46 -12.00
N ALA A 14 -10.30 -6.93 -13.20
CA ALA A 14 -9.96 -7.57 -14.46
C ALA A 14 -8.45 -7.63 -14.73
N GLY A 15 -7.69 -6.64 -14.23
CA GLY A 15 -6.23 -6.56 -14.33
C GLY A 15 -5.47 -7.38 -13.27
N GLY A 16 -6.19 -8.07 -12.38
CA GLY A 16 -5.61 -8.96 -11.38
C GLY A 16 -5.06 -8.24 -10.13
N THR A 17 -4.34 -8.99 -9.33
CA THR A 17 -3.88 -8.60 -7.99
C THR A 17 -3.10 -7.28 -7.95
N LEU A 18 -2.12 -7.11 -8.84
CA LEU A 18 -1.29 -5.89 -8.86
C LEU A 18 -2.08 -4.66 -9.28
N ALA A 19 -3.04 -4.78 -10.19
CA ALA A 19 -3.90 -3.68 -10.59
C ALA A 19 -4.79 -3.21 -9.41
N ILE A 20 -5.34 -4.15 -8.64
CA ILE A 20 -6.11 -3.86 -7.43
C ILE A 20 -5.23 -3.15 -6.39
N ALA A 21 -4.03 -3.69 -6.11
CA ALA A 21 -3.10 -3.11 -5.15
C ALA A 21 -2.62 -1.71 -5.57
N ALA A 22 -2.42 -1.47 -6.88
CA ALA A 22 -2.08 -0.15 -7.40
C ALA A 22 -3.21 0.88 -7.19
N VAL A 23 -4.48 0.47 -7.29
CA VAL A 23 -5.63 1.35 -6.96
C VAL A 23 -5.64 1.69 -5.48
N LEU A 24 -5.40 0.72 -4.59
CA LEU A 24 -5.30 0.98 -3.15
C LEU A 24 -4.17 1.95 -2.82
N GLN A 25 -3.00 1.70 -3.35
CA GLN A 25 -1.84 2.57 -3.17
C GLN A 25 -2.14 4.00 -3.66
N ALA A 26 -2.65 4.16 -4.89
CA ALA A 26 -2.97 5.47 -5.45
C ALA A 26 -4.06 6.21 -4.66
N TRP A 27 -4.99 5.49 -4.02
CA TRP A 27 -6.05 6.09 -3.21
C TRP A 27 -5.57 6.61 -1.86
N TYR A 28 -4.67 5.88 -1.19
CA TYR A 28 -4.27 6.16 0.19
C TYR A 28 -2.97 6.96 0.34
N GLU A 29 -2.03 6.88 -0.63
CA GLU A 29 -0.76 7.61 -0.51
C GLU A 29 -0.90 9.10 -0.91
N GLY A 30 -1.95 9.48 -1.65
CA GLY A 30 -2.10 10.83 -2.15
C GLY A 30 -1.04 11.19 -3.20
N GLU A 31 -1.19 12.37 -3.80
CA GLU A 31 -0.16 12.94 -4.67
C GLU A 31 0.73 13.85 -3.83
N GLY A 32 2.04 13.61 -3.86
CA GLY A 32 3.02 14.49 -3.21
C GLY A 32 3.06 15.88 -3.88
N PRO A 33 3.92 16.79 -3.40
CA PRO A 33 4.09 18.11 -3.98
C PRO A 33 4.44 18.05 -5.46
N THR A 34 3.89 18.96 -6.24
CA THR A 34 4.15 19.07 -7.68
C THR A 34 4.51 20.50 -8.06
N VAL A 35 5.20 20.66 -9.17
CA VAL A 35 5.50 21.96 -9.80
C VAL A 35 5.08 21.90 -11.27
N ARG A 36 4.43 22.96 -11.75
CA ARG A 36 4.09 23.10 -13.16
C ARG A 36 5.19 23.86 -13.87
N GLN A 37 5.68 23.31 -14.98
CA GLN A 37 6.65 23.95 -15.87
C GLN A 37 5.95 24.98 -16.80
N PRO A 38 6.70 25.94 -17.37
CA PRO A 38 6.14 26.83 -18.40
C PRO A 38 5.57 26.09 -19.62
N SER A 39 6.08 24.91 -19.94
CA SER A 39 5.55 24.00 -20.96
C SER A 39 4.17 23.40 -20.65
N GLY A 40 3.67 23.60 -19.41
CA GLY A 40 2.43 22.98 -18.91
C GLY A 40 2.64 21.60 -18.26
N GLU A 41 3.82 20.99 -18.38
CA GLU A 41 4.14 19.72 -17.76
C GLU A 41 4.14 19.84 -16.22
N VAL A 42 3.57 18.83 -15.54
CA VAL A 42 3.54 18.74 -14.08
C VAL A 42 4.57 17.72 -13.63
N LEU A 43 5.49 18.14 -12.78
CA LEU A 43 6.57 17.32 -12.24
C LEU A 43 6.39 17.14 -10.73
N SER A 44 6.61 15.93 -10.23
CA SER A 44 6.63 15.63 -8.79
C SER A 44 7.94 16.08 -8.18
N VAL A 45 7.87 16.64 -6.98
CA VAL A 45 9.01 17.21 -6.24
C VAL A 45 9.22 16.40 -4.96
N PRO A 46 10.46 15.95 -4.66
CA PRO A 46 10.75 15.31 -3.41
C PRO A 46 10.48 16.21 -2.20
N TYR A 47 9.97 15.64 -1.14
CA TYR A 47 9.71 16.31 0.13
C TYR A 47 10.08 15.38 1.30
N LYS A 48 10.21 15.94 2.48
CA LYS A 48 10.34 15.15 3.72
C LYS A 48 8.96 14.87 4.29
N ASP A 49 8.66 13.60 4.49
CA ASP A 49 7.43 13.19 5.15
C ASP A 49 7.43 13.53 6.65
N THR A 50 6.38 13.18 7.37
CA THR A 50 6.26 13.43 8.81
C THR A 50 7.31 12.73 9.66
N GLY A 51 7.95 11.69 9.12
CA GLY A 51 9.09 10.97 9.71
C GLY A 51 10.45 11.55 9.33
N GLY A 52 10.49 12.61 8.48
CA GLY A 52 11.72 13.22 7.98
C GLY A 52 12.39 12.45 6.84
N VAL A 53 11.72 11.45 6.28
CA VAL A 53 12.23 10.62 5.18
C VAL A 53 11.95 11.31 3.84
N TRP A 54 12.97 11.33 2.96
CA TRP A 54 12.78 11.82 1.59
C TRP A 54 11.80 10.93 0.84
N THR A 55 10.74 11.54 0.32
CA THR A 55 9.60 10.91 -0.32
C THR A 55 9.27 11.62 -1.63
N VAL A 56 8.85 10.92 -2.66
CA VAL A 56 8.41 11.49 -3.94
C VAL A 56 7.23 10.69 -4.52
N CYS A 57 6.52 11.25 -5.48
CA CYS A 57 5.39 10.62 -6.15
C CYS A 57 4.33 10.20 -5.11
N ARG A 58 3.82 8.98 -5.17
CA ARG A 58 2.86 8.43 -4.20
C ARG A 58 3.59 7.54 -3.18
N GLY A 59 4.24 8.19 -2.20
CA GLY A 59 4.84 7.47 -1.08
C GLY A 59 6.14 6.72 -1.39
N VAL A 60 6.79 6.97 -2.53
CA VAL A 60 8.08 6.35 -2.86
C VAL A 60 9.18 6.94 -1.98
N THR A 61 9.92 6.09 -1.28
CA THR A 61 11.02 6.43 -0.38
C THR A 61 12.27 5.62 -0.72
N GLY A 62 13.38 5.93 -0.06
CA GLY A 62 14.63 5.17 -0.18
C GLY A 62 15.65 5.81 -1.10
N ALA A 63 16.69 5.04 -1.46
CA ALA A 63 17.86 5.54 -2.22
C ALA A 63 17.54 6.06 -3.63
N GLU A 64 16.37 5.75 -4.15
CA GLU A 64 15.90 6.17 -5.48
C GLU A 64 15.35 7.61 -5.47
N VAL A 65 15.07 8.17 -4.28
CA VAL A 65 14.59 9.53 -4.13
C VAL A 65 15.78 10.49 -4.09
N ILE A 66 15.99 11.20 -5.18
CA ILE A 66 17.05 12.22 -5.30
C ILE A 66 16.45 13.57 -4.92
N PRO A 67 16.87 14.22 -3.81
CA PRO A 67 16.20 15.38 -3.23
C PRO A 67 16.00 16.58 -4.18
N ASN A 68 16.93 16.81 -5.09
CA ASN A 68 16.92 17.95 -6.01
C ASN A 68 16.40 17.59 -7.42
N LYS A 69 15.99 16.33 -7.65
CA LYS A 69 15.43 15.90 -8.92
C LYS A 69 13.94 16.22 -8.97
N ARG A 70 13.45 16.56 -10.16
CA ARG A 70 12.03 16.63 -10.50
C ARG A 70 11.66 15.39 -11.31
N TYR A 71 10.55 14.76 -11.00
CA TYR A 71 10.13 13.50 -11.57
C TYR A 71 8.92 13.68 -12.48
N THR A 72 9.03 13.17 -13.70
CA THR A 72 7.90 13.11 -14.64
C THR A 72 6.86 12.09 -14.16
N ALA A 73 5.64 12.17 -14.68
CA ALA A 73 4.61 11.19 -14.41
C ALA A 73 5.02 9.76 -14.83
N ALA A 74 5.85 9.62 -15.87
CA ALA A 74 6.36 8.31 -16.31
C ALA A 74 7.37 7.74 -15.31
N GLU A 75 8.30 8.56 -14.81
CA GLU A 75 9.25 8.14 -13.78
C GLU A 75 8.55 7.77 -12.47
N CYS A 76 7.55 8.56 -12.05
CA CYS A 76 6.74 8.21 -10.88
C CYS A 76 6.06 6.85 -11.04
N ARG A 77 5.41 6.60 -12.17
CA ARG A 77 4.77 5.29 -12.43
C ARG A 77 5.78 4.14 -12.37
N ALA A 78 6.97 4.31 -12.94
CA ALA A 78 8.00 3.28 -12.90
C ALA A 78 8.47 2.97 -11.47
N LEU A 79 8.68 4.01 -10.66
CA LEU A 79 9.05 3.86 -9.24
C LEU A 79 7.93 3.21 -8.43
N GLU A 80 6.70 3.67 -8.58
CA GLU A 80 5.53 3.11 -7.90
C GLU A 80 5.33 1.62 -8.23
N GLN A 81 5.46 1.25 -9.51
CA GLN A 81 5.40 -0.16 -9.94
C GLN A 81 6.50 -1.00 -9.34
N LYS A 82 7.74 -0.47 -9.28
CA LYS A 82 8.87 -1.17 -8.65
C LYS A 82 8.62 -1.41 -7.16
N HIS A 83 8.17 -0.39 -6.42
CA HIS A 83 7.87 -0.51 -4.99
C HIS A 83 6.70 -1.46 -4.73
N LEU A 84 5.68 -1.45 -5.61
CA LEU A 84 4.57 -2.40 -5.55
C LEU A 84 5.04 -3.85 -5.79
N ALA A 85 5.97 -4.05 -6.73
CA ALA A 85 6.58 -5.37 -6.97
C ALA A 85 7.40 -5.85 -5.77
N ILE A 86 8.14 -4.96 -5.09
CA ILE A 86 8.85 -5.27 -3.84
C ILE A 86 7.88 -5.72 -2.75
N ALA A 87 6.77 -5.00 -2.56
CA ALA A 87 5.74 -5.38 -1.59
C ALA A 87 5.08 -6.73 -1.93
N ALA A 88 4.82 -6.99 -3.21
CA ALA A 88 4.29 -8.27 -3.68
C ALA A 88 5.28 -9.43 -3.44
N ALA A 89 6.57 -9.20 -3.68
CA ALA A 89 7.61 -10.17 -3.39
C ALA A 89 7.71 -10.46 -1.88
N ALA A 90 7.60 -9.43 -1.04
CA ALA A 90 7.58 -9.59 0.41
C ALA A 90 6.35 -10.41 0.87
N ALA A 91 5.14 -10.07 0.39
CA ALA A 91 3.93 -10.82 0.70
C ALA A 91 4.08 -12.30 0.33
N ARG A 92 4.59 -12.60 -0.87
CA ARG A 92 4.83 -13.98 -1.33
C ARG A 92 5.89 -14.72 -0.50
N SER A 93 6.92 -14.02 -0.03
CA SER A 93 8.00 -14.62 0.75
C SER A 93 7.60 -14.96 2.19
N TYR A 94 6.77 -14.13 2.81
CA TYR A 94 6.45 -14.28 4.24
C TYR A 94 5.08 -14.91 4.51
N VAL A 95 4.16 -14.89 3.54
CA VAL A 95 2.84 -15.53 3.65
C VAL A 95 2.86 -16.84 2.87
N ARG A 96 2.85 -17.96 3.62
CA ARG A 96 2.78 -19.31 3.03
C ARG A 96 1.51 -19.45 2.19
N ASN A 97 1.62 -20.14 1.06
CA ASN A 97 0.49 -20.35 0.15
C ASN A 97 -0.15 -19.04 -0.37
N PHE A 98 0.61 -17.92 -0.38
CA PHE A 98 0.13 -16.64 -0.90
C PHE A 98 -0.57 -16.77 -2.26
N ASP A 99 0.00 -17.57 -3.18
CA ASP A 99 -0.53 -17.77 -4.53
C ASP A 99 -1.85 -18.58 -4.57
N ARG A 100 -2.27 -19.19 -3.44
CA ARG A 100 -3.58 -19.85 -3.28
C ARG A 100 -4.66 -18.91 -2.77
N LEU A 101 -4.30 -17.75 -2.26
CA LEU A 101 -5.26 -16.73 -1.87
C LEU A 101 -5.95 -16.15 -3.11
N ASN A 102 -7.19 -15.69 -2.95
CA ASN A 102 -7.84 -14.98 -4.03
C ASN A 102 -7.18 -13.61 -4.28
N LYS A 103 -7.42 -13.02 -5.46
CA LYS A 103 -6.77 -11.76 -5.86
C LYS A 103 -7.01 -10.58 -4.92
N TRP A 104 -8.13 -10.56 -4.19
CA TRP A 104 -8.50 -9.51 -3.26
C TRP A 104 -7.72 -9.63 -1.95
N GLN A 105 -7.59 -10.85 -1.43
CA GLN A 105 -6.75 -11.19 -0.28
C GLN A 105 -5.28 -10.88 -0.57
N GLN A 106 -4.79 -11.30 -1.74
CA GLN A 106 -3.44 -10.99 -2.18
C GLN A 106 -3.21 -9.48 -2.25
N ALA A 107 -4.14 -8.72 -2.84
CA ALA A 107 -4.02 -7.26 -2.99
C ALA A 107 -4.03 -6.53 -1.64
N ALA A 108 -4.88 -6.96 -0.69
CA ALA A 108 -4.92 -6.42 0.66
C ALA A 108 -3.59 -6.63 1.40
N LEU A 109 -2.97 -7.81 1.26
CA LEU A 109 -1.66 -8.12 1.83
C LEU A 109 -0.53 -7.31 1.16
N ILE A 110 -0.57 -7.16 -0.17
CA ILE A 110 0.41 -6.33 -0.89
C ILE A 110 0.31 -4.87 -0.42
N ASP A 111 -0.89 -4.31 -0.31
CA ASP A 111 -1.10 -2.95 0.21
C ASP A 111 -0.58 -2.81 1.64
N TRP A 112 -0.80 -3.81 2.49
CA TRP A 112 -0.31 -3.81 3.86
C TRP A 112 1.23 -3.83 3.91
N PHE A 113 1.91 -4.69 3.12
CA PHE A 113 3.37 -4.70 3.02
C PHE A 113 3.92 -3.45 2.35
N TYR A 114 3.22 -2.87 1.35
CA TYR A 114 3.61 -1.61 0.73
C TYR A 114 3.68 -0.47 1.76
N ASN A 115 2.66 -0.35 2.58
CA ASN A 115 2.55 0.74 3.56
C ASN A 115 3.50 0.58 4.76
N LEU A 116 3.76 -0.64 5.21
CA LEU A 116 4.50 -0.90 6.44
C LEU A 116 5.92 -1.43 6.21
N GLY A 117 6.21 -1.93 5.02
CA GLY A 117 7.45 -2.62 4.68
C GLY A 117 7.55 -4.02 5.31
N ALA A 118 8.47 -4.83 4.77
CA ALA A 118 8.85 -6.12 5.34
C ALA A 118 9.93 -5.90 6.40
N ASN A 119 9.52 -5.65 7.63
CA ASN A 119 10.40 -5.45 8.78
C ASN A 119 10.08 -6.46 9.89
N ARG A 120 10.89 -6.49 10.95
CA ARG A 120 10.74 -7.46 12.05
C ARG A 120 9.32 -7.51 12.64
N ASN A 121 8.64 -6.36 12.72
CA ASN A 121 7.30 -6.32 13.32
C ASN A 121 6.24 -6.90 12.37
N THR A 122 6.34 -6.61 11.06
CA THR A 122 5.39 -7.11 10.07
C THR A 122 5.59 -8.60 9.81
N ILE A 123 6.81 -9.06 9.59
CA ILE A 123 7.07 -10.48 9.27
C ILE A 123 6.79 -11.43 10.43
N ASN A 124 6.90 -10.98 11.69
CA ASN A 124 6.60 -11.75 12.90
C ASN A 124 5.22 -11.42 13.50
N SER A 125 4.35 -10.77 12.73
CA SER A 125 3.04 -10.35 13.23
C SER A 125 2.07 -11.53 13.41
N THR A 126 1.07 -11.33 14.26
CA THR A 126 -0.07 -12.25 14.40
C THR A 126 -0.80 -12.42 13.07
N LEU A 127 -0.88 -11.37 12.24
CA LEU A 127 -1.45 -11.41 10.90
C LEU A 127 -0.75 -12.49 10.05
N VAL A 128 0.56 -12.37 9.87
CA VAL A 128 1.35 -13.34 9.08
C VAL A 128 1.28 -14.74 9.69
N ALA A 129 1.33 -14.86 11.02
CA ALA A 129 1.22 -16.14 11.71
C ALA A 129 -0.13 -16.82 11.46
N LYS A 130 -1.24 -16.07 11.45
CA LYS A 130 -2.59 -16.59 11.15
C LYS A 130 -2.69 -17.09 9.71
N PHE A 131 -2.29 -16.29 8.72
CA PHE A 131 -2.24 -16.73 7.32
C PHE A 131 -1.39 -18.00 7.17
N ASN A 132 -0.24 -18.07 7.83
CA ASN A 132 0.70 -19.17 7.71
C ASN A 132 0.21 -20.50 8.32
N ARG A 133 -0.77 -20.46 9.23
CA ARG A 133 -1.44 -21.67 9.76
C ARG A 133 -2.77 -21.98 9.07
N GLY A 134 -3.14 -21.20 8.03
CA GLY A 134 -4.38 -21.41 7.27
C GLY A 134 -5.62 -20.70 7.85
N ASP A 135 -5.46 -19.91 8.90
CA ASP A 135 -6.52 -19.08 9.49
C ASP A 135 -6.66 -17.78 8.67
N ILE A 136 -7.25 -17.89 7.49
CA ILE A 136 -7.34 -16.79 6.52
C ILE A 136 -8.25 -15.69 7.06
N GLU A 137 -9.44 -16.03 7.56
CA GLU A 137 -10.40 -15.08 8.11
C GLU A 137 -9.80 -14.31 9.30
N GLY A 138 -9.26 -15.03 10.27
CA GLY A 138 -8.58 -14.40 11.40
C GLY A 138 -7.35 -13.57 10.98
N GLY A 139 -6.65 -13.94 9.90
CA GLY A 139 -5.58 -13.15 9.33
C GLY A 139 -6.07 -11.82 8.72
N CYS A 140 -7.21 -11.86 8.02
CA CYS A 140 -7.87 -10.66 7.48
C CYS A 140 -8.30 -9.69 8.59
N ASP A 141 -8.90 -10.20 9.68
CA ASP A 141 -9.33 -9.41 10.85
C ASP A 141 -8.16 -8.65 11.52
N GLU A 142 -6.95 -9.23 11.50
CA GLU A 142 -5.76 -8.57 12.06
C GLU A 142 -5.38 -7.28 11.32
N LEU A 143 -5.83 -7.07 10.08
CA LEU A 143 -5.54 -5.84 9.33
C LEU A 143 -6.01 -4.60 10.10
N SER A 144 -7.20 -4.63 10.70
CA SER A 144 -7.81 -3.53 11.45
C SER A 144 -7.00 -3.06 12.66
N ARG A 145 -6.04 -3.86 13.14
CA ARG A 145 -5.17 -3.53 14.29
C ARG A 145 -3.97 -2.63 13.92
N TRP A 146 -3.66 -2.49 12.63
CA TRP A 146 -2.51 -1.74 12.13
C TRP A 146 -2.83 -0.28 11.79
N VAL A 147 -3.45 0.42 12.75
CA VAL A 147 -3.99 1.77 12.60
C VAL A 147 -3.17 2.85 13.33
N LYS A 148 -2.06 2.46 13.98
CA LYS A 148 -1.24 3.38 14.77
C LYS A 148 0.01 3.82 14.03
N GLY A 149 0.35 5.10 14.17
CA GLY A 149 1.60 5.69 13.68
C GLY A 149 2.20 6.64 14.72
N ARG A 150 3.47 6.99 14.57
CA ARG A 150 4.13 7.95 15.45
C ARG A 150 3.93 9.37 14.95
N VAL A 151 3.38 10.23 15.82
CA VAL A 151 3.26 11.68 15.60
C VAL A 151 3.98 12.37 16.75
N ARG A 152 5.03 13.14 16.44
CA ARG A 152 5.86 13.82 17.44
C ARG A 152 6.40 12.89 18.55
N GLY A 153 6.73 11.65 18.18
CA GLY A 153 7.23 10.63 19.10
C GLY A 153 6.17 9.76 19.78
N GLU A 154 4.91 10.18 19.82
CA GLU A 154 3.81 9.45 20.44
C GLU A 154 3.12 8.50 19.45
N LEU A 155 2.72 7.32 19.93
CA LEU A 155 2.01 6.32 19.15
C LEU A 155 0.50 6.60 19.21
N VAL A 156 -0.06 7.13 18.12
CA VAL A 156 -1.47 7.52 18.04
C VAL A 156 -2.20 6.77 16.93
N THR A 157 -3.51 6.67 17.05
CA THR A 157 -4.36 6.15 15.96
C THR A 157 -4.49 7.21 14.86
N LEU A 158 -4.27 6.81 13.62
CA LEU A 158 -4.36 7.68 12.45
C LEU A 158 -5.61 7.32 11.63
N ASN A 159 -6.53 8.28 11.44
CA ASN A 159 -7.79 8.05 10.71
C ASN A 159 -7.55 7.53 9.28
N GLY A 160 -6.53 8.03 8.58
CA GLY A 160 -6.16 7.53 7.26
C GLY A 160 -5.76 6.05 7.26
N LEU A 161 -5.10 5.58 8.35
CA LEU A 161 -4.80 4.15 8.51
C LEU A 161 -6.05 3.35 8.88
N VAL A 162 -6.96 3.90 9.68
CA VAL A 162 -8.26 3.24 9.99
C VAL A 162 -9.03 2.97 8.69
N ASP A 163 -9.17 3.98 7.84
CA ASP A 163 -9.88 3.85 6.56
C ASP A 163 -9.17 2.84 5.62
N ARG A 164 -7.83 2.91 5.53
CA ARG A 164 -7.02 2.00 4.70
C ARG A 164 -7.16 0.54 5.16
N ARG A 165 -7.05 0.29 6.46
CA ARG A 165 -7.14 -1.07 7.04
C ARG A 165 -8.55 -1.61 6.96
N GLY A 166 -9.58 -0.79 7.20
CA GLY A 166 -10.97 -1.20 7.02
C GLY A 166 -11.29 -1.59 5.57
N THR A 167 -10.71 -0.89 4.59
CA THR A 167 -10.82 -1.30 3.18
C THR A 167 -10.09 -2.62 2.91
N GLY A 168 -8.86 -2.78 3.43
CA GLY A 168 -8.10 -4.03 3.27
C GLY A 168 -8.81 -5.22 3.89
N GLU A 169 -9.36 -5.07 5.09
CA GLU A 169 -10.16 -6.09 5.79
C GLU A 169 -11.42 -6.46 4.99
N GLU A 170 -12.19 -5.47 4.50
CA GLU A 170 -13.37 -5.69 3.67
C GLU A 170 -13.04 -6.49 2.40
N LEU A 171 -11.95 -6.12 1.70
CA LEU A 171 -11.49 -6.86 0.52
C LEU A 171 -11.10 -8.30 0.86
N CYS A 172 -10.38 -8.48 1.96
CA CYS A 172 -9.82 -9.74 2.39
C CYS A 172 -10.92 -10.73 2.81
N LEU A 173 -11.95 -10.25 3.53
CA LEU A 173 -13.03 -11.09 4.08
C LEU A 173 -14.17 -11.33 3.09
N HIS A 174 -14.56 -10.30 2.32
CA HIS A 174 -15.87 -10.30 1.66
C HIS A 174 -15.80 -10.29 0.12
N TRP A 175 -14.62 -10.09 -0.48
CA TRP A 175 -14.50 -10.02 -1.92
C TRP A 175 -13.92 -11.33 -2.49
N GLY A 176 -14.64 -11.94 -3.46
CA GLY A 176 -14.21 -13.19 -4.10
C GLY A 176 -14.67 -14.47 -3.37
N SER A 177 -15.50 -14.34 -2.35
CA SER A 177 -16.21 -15.47 -1.72
C SER A 177 -17.49 -15.75 -2.52
N LYS A 178 -17.36 -16.35 -3.71
CA LYS A 178 -18.45 -17.03 -4.46
C LYS A 178 -17.85 -18.18 -5.22
#